data_8bea42a202b01939b30145b223943d01
#
_entry.id   8bea42a202b01939b30145b223943d01
#
_cell.length_a   1.000
_cell.length_b   1.000
_cell.length_c   1.000
_cell.angle_alpha   90.00
_cell.angle_beta   90.00
_cell.angle_gamma   90.00
#
_symmetry.space_group_name_H-M   'P 1'
#
loop_
_entity.id
_entity.type
_entity.pdbx_description
1 polymer ?
#
loop_
_entity_poly.entity_id
_entity_poly.type
_entity_poly.pdbx_seq_one_letter_code
_entity_poly.pdbx_strand_id
1 'polypeptide(L)'
;MRSASISKALLGWTIALYLTARSVASDTAHSVSLPAAEAPVLTDLSLANFFGAGWNEPWVKRPHPDGAPDLTLLRVQSNLLLRSSRTDYYFERTTSSNKDRSVQYANELIEYALNRRLMLAAFGNYQWIDGRSAADRQGGAYGALLRLQLVDTPHASYAINYRAMAPNFGLGETQTLNSLALAGWHDLTPLGLNRVGLYWHVQEETYFGPRASGGRQNDLTYDLSLAKTWTSPNAVLGNFSTFLETYSKTDLDGRLHGQSVVMLTPGLRFNVQHSHVFMFGVDVPLSDPRPYDDLFRFTYIYCF
;
A
#
# COMPACT_ATOMS: atom_id res chain seq x y z
N MET A 1 25.26 -7.56 -21.21
CA MET A 1 25.45 -6.09 -21.24
C MET A 1 24.26 -5.31 -21.84
N ARG A 2 23.00 -5.62 -21.48
CA ARG A 2 21.81 -4.86 -21.94
C ARG A 2 20.92 -4.30 -20.79
N SER A 3 21.32 -4.48 -19.53
CA SER A 3 20.49 -4.05 -18.37
C SER A 3 20.47 -2.53 -18.12
N ALA A 4 21.44 -1.79 -18.63
CA ALA A 4 21.57 -0.35 -18.36
C ALA A 4 20.55 0.55 -19.12
N SER A 5 19.87 0.02 -20.15
CA SER A 5 18.98 0.82 -21.01
C SER A 5 17.58 0.97 -20.40
N ILE A 6 17.08 -0.04 -19.70
CA ILE A 6 15.70 -0.08 -19.18
C ILE A 6 15.59 0.74 -17.90
N SER A 7 16.62 0.73 -17.04
CA SER A 7 16.69 1.58 -15.85
C SER A 7 16.61 3.07 -16.19
N LYS A 8 17.15 3.48 -17.36
CA LYS A 8 17.09 4.86 -17.83
C LYS A 8 15.70 5.27 -18.32
N ALA A 9 14.94 4.35 -18.92
CA ALA A 9 13.57 4.62 -19.38
C ALA A 9 12.61 4.78 -18.21
N LEU A 10 12.67 3.91 -17.20
CA LEU A 10 11.84 4.02 -15.98
C LEU A 10 12.19 5.27 -15.19
N LEU A 11 13.48 5.55 -14.98
CA LEU A 11 13.91 6.79 -14.34
C LEU A 11 13.40 8.02 -15.08
N GLY A 12 13.37 7.97 -16.43
CA GLY A 12 12.80 9.02 -17.27
C GLY A 12 11.30 9.21 -17.06
N TRP A 13 10.52 8.15 -16.94
CA TRP A 13 9.07 8.21 -16.70
C TRP A 13 8.75 8.70 -15.28
N THR A 14 9.48 8.22 -14.27
CA THR A 14 9.32 8.70 -12.88
C THR A 14 9.66 10.18 -12.76
N ILE A 15 10.72 10.64 -13.41
CA ILE A 15 11.10 12.06 -13.46
C ILE A 15 10.07 12.89 -14.24
N ALA A 16 9.54 12.39 -15.35
CA ALA A 16 8.53 13.10 -16.14
C ALA A 16 7.20 13.26 -15.39
N LEU A 17 6.74 12.20 -14.68
CA LEU A 17 5.56 12.25 -13.81
C LEU A 17 5.79 13.19 -12.61
N TYR A 18 6.99 13.17 -12.03
CA TYR A 18 7.37 14.07 -10.93
C TYR A 18 7.39 15.53 -11.36
N LEU A 19 7.93 15.83 -12.56
CA LEU A 19 7.99 17.20 -13.10
C LEU A 19 6.60 17.72 -13.49
N THR A 20 5.71 16.86 -14.04
CA THR A 20 4.32 17.25 -14.34
C THR A 20 3.49 17.48 -13.08
N ALA A 21 3.64 16.64 -12.06
CA ALA A 21 2.99 16.85 -10.76
C ALA A 21 3.47 18.16 -10.08
N ARG A 22 4.75 18.49 -10.22
CA ARG A 22 5.33 19.71 -9.67
C ARG A 22 4.86 20.99 -10.37
N SER A 23 4.64 20.95 -11.68
CA SER A 23 4.14 22.11 -12.44
C SER A 23 2.69 22.48 -12.07
N VAL A 24 1.85 21.49 -11.74
CA VAL A 24 0.47 21.72 -11.28
C VAL A 24 0.44 22.23 -9.83
N ALA A 25 1.43 21.85 -9.00
CA ALA A 25 1.48 22.27 -7.59
C ALA A 25 2.11 23.67 -7.38
N SER A 26 2.94 24.15 -8.32
CA SER A 26 3.67 25.42 -8.15
C SER A 26 2.82 26.68 -8.36
N ASP A 27 1.69 26.60 -9.04
CA ASP A 27 0.84 27.77 -9.36
C ASP A 27 -0.11 28.18 -8.22
N THR A 28 -0.15 27.46 -7.08
CA THR A 28 -1.04 27.78 -5.95
C THR A 28 -0.35 28.20 -4.65
N ALA A 29 0.99 28.30 -4.65
CA ALA A 29 1.74 28.66 -3.45
C ALA A 29 2.01 30.18 -3.32
N HIS A 30 0.99 31.01 -3.41
CA HIS A 30 1.03 32.30 -2.74
C HIS A 30 0.59 32.09 -1.28
N SER A 31 1.60 31.99 -0.40
CA SER A 31 1.38 31.96 1.06
C SER A 31 0.91 33.32 1.54
N VAL A 32 -0.39 33.54 1.45
CA VAL A 32 -1.07 34.53 2.30
C VAL A 32 -1.11 33.91 3.68
N SER A 33 -0.35 34.44 4.65
CA SER A 33 -0.48 34.10 6.06
C SER A 33 -1.85 34.58 6.55
N LEU A 34 -2.87 33.78 6.33
CA LEU A 34 -4.16 33.96 6.99
C LEU A 34 -3.97 33.67 8.48
N PRO A 35 -4.64 34.44 9.38
CA PRO A 35 -4.65 34.12 10.80
C PRO A 35 -5.07 32.66 10.95
N ALA A 36 -4.45 31.93 11.90
CA ALA A 36 -4.71 30.52 12.14
C ALA A 36 -6.22 30.35 12.39
N ALA A 37 -6.95 30.06 11.32
CA ALA A 37 -8.33 29.64 11.44
C ALA A 37 -8.33 28.38 12.29
N GLU A 38 -9.12 28.33 13.34
CA GLU A 38 -9.33 27.12 14.13
C GLU A 38 -9.59 25.97 13.17
N ALA A 39 -8.82 24.90 13.30
CA ALA A 39 -8.96 23.75 12.44
C ALA A 39 -10.44 23.28 12.50
N PRO A 40 -11.11 23.09 11.37
CA PRO A 40 -12.51 22.73 11.38
C PRO A 40 -12.71 21.47 12.20
N VAL A 41 -13.66 21.50 13.14
CA VAL A 41 -14.05 20.31 13.90
C VAL A 41 -14.68 19.34 12.92
N LEU A 42 -13.94 18.27 12.60
CA LEU A 42 -14.41 17.26 11.66
C LEU A 42 -15.47 16.36 12.31
N THR A 43 -16.63 16.26 11.69
CA THR A 43 -17.65 15.28 12.10
C THR A 43 -17.10 13.86 12.03
N ASP A 44 -17.34 13.05 13.05
CA ASP A 44 -17.00 11.64 13.01
C ASP A 44 -17.84 10.90 11.98
N LEU A 45 -17.17 10.12 11.13
CA LEU A 45 -17.84 9.24 10.21
C LEU A 45 -18.09 7.89 10.87
N SER A 46 -19.32 7.39 10.77
CA SER A 46 -19.75 6.12 11.33
C SER A 46 -20.71 5.40 10.38
N LEU A 47 -21.03 4.14 10.66
CA LEU A 47 -22.06 3.42 9.92
C LEU A 47 -23.44 4.03 10.15
N ALA A 48 -23.70 4.61 11.33
CA ALA A 48 -24.99 5.24 11.64
C ALA A 48 -25.27 6.49 10.79
N ASN A 49 -24.25 7.24 10.41
CA ASN A 49 -24.38 8.44 9.55
C ASN A 49 -23.84 8.22 8.12
N PHE A 50 -23.71 6.97 7.69
CA PHE A 50 -23.06 6.62 6.43
C PHE A 50 -23.65 7.32 5.22
N PHE A 51 -24.97 7.41 5.10
CA PHE A 51 -25.65 8.03 3.97
C PHE A 51 -25.75 9.57 4.05
N GLY A 52 -25.46 10.16 5.21
CA GLY A 52 -25.57 11.61 5.44
C GLY A 52 -24.23 12.32 5.45
N ALA A 53 -23.31 11.92 6.30
CA ALA A 53 -22.05 12.63 6.54
C ALA A 53 -20.93 12.20 5.58
N GLY A 54 -20.06 13.16 5.23
CA GLY A 54 -18.81 12.92 4.50
C GLY A 54 -18.94 12.93 2.96
N TRP A 55 -20.13 12.72 2.38
CA TRP A 55 -20.29 12.64 0.93
C TRP A 55 -20.16 13.98 0.21
N ASN A 56 -20.68 15.05 0.82
CA ASN A 56 -20.60 16.41 0.30
C ASN A 56 -19.54 17.25 1.01
N GLU A 57 -18.75 16.64 1.88
CA GLU A 57 -17.68 17.30 2.60
C GLU A 57 -16.38 17.19 1.82
N PRO A 58 -15.61 18.27 1.64
CA PRO A 58 -14.31 18.18 0.99
C PRO A 58 -13.41 17.23 1.77
N TRP A 59 -12.54 16.55 1.04
CA TRP A 59 -11.56 15.70 1.68
C TRP A 59 -10.60 16.52 2.55
N VAL A 60 -10.42 16.07 3.78
CA VAL A 60 -9.45 16.58 4.76
C VAL A 60 -8.88 15.38 5.51
N LYS A 61 -7.57 15.31 5.63
CA LYS A 61 -6.93 14.30 6.46
C LYS A 61 -7.19 14.61 7.92
N ARG A 62 -7.74 13.64 8.67
CA ARG A 62 -7.96 13.81 10.11
C ARG A 62 -6.63 13.89 10.85
N PRO A 63 -6.41 14.92 11.69
CA PRO A 63 -5.26 14.98 12.57
C PRO A 63 -5.42 14.04 13.78
N HIS A 64 -4.31 13.47 14.25
CA HIS A 64 -4.24 12.65 15.46
C HIS A 64 -3.15 13.22 16.38
N PRO A 65 -3.39 14.38 17.05
CA PRO A 65 -2.33 15.10 17.74
C PRO A 65 -1.76 14.34 18.95
N ASP A 66 -2.63 13.66 19.71
CA ASP A 66 -2.29 13.05 21.00
C ASP A 66 -2.23 11.51 20.95
N GLY A 67 -2.65 10.91 19.83
CA GLY A 67 -2.73 9.45 19.66
C GLY A 67 -1.68 8.87 18.72
N ALA A 68 -1.85 7.60 18.42
CA ALA A 68 -1.15 6.96 17.31
C ALA A 68 -1.67 7.55 15.99
N PRO A 69 -0.80 7.97 15.07
CA PRO A 69 -1.26 8.41 13.76
C PRO A 69 -1.79 7.22 12.96
N ASP A 70 -2.85 7.44 12.17
CA ASP A 70 -3.22 6.51 11.13
C ASP A 70 -2.19 6.59 9.98
N LEU A 71 -1.52 5.48 9.69
CA LEU A 71 -0.36 5.40 8.80
C LEU A 71 -0.63 4.43 7.64
N THR A 72 -0.11 4.74 6.47
CA THR A 72 0.11 3.73 5.44
C THR A 72 1.34 2.91 5.81
N LEU A 73 1.25 1.58 5.71
CA LEU A 73 2.33 0.63 5.97
C LEU A 73 2.71 -0.13 4.70
N LEU A 74 3.65 -1.09 4.79
CA LEU A 74 4.19 -1.77 3.62
C LEU A 74 3.24 -2.82 3.05
N ARG A 75 2.60 -3.62 3.90
CA ARG A 75 1.76 -4.74 3.51
C ARG A 75 0.28 -4.51 3.80
N VAL A 76 -0.04 -4.04 5.00
CA VAL A 76 -1.44 -3.78 5.36
C VAL A 76 -2.05 -2.78 4.39
N GLN A 77 -3.15 -3.16 3.76
CA GLN A 77 -3.87 -2.24 2.89
C GLN A 77 -4.31 -1.02 3.69
N SER A 78 -4.06 0.14 3.11
CA SER A 78 -4.46 1.40 3.74
C SER A 78 -5.97 1.50 3.84
N ASN A 79 -6.45 1.97 4.98
CA ASN A 79 -7.80 2.45 5.23
C ASN A 79 -7.94 3.95 4.99
N LEU A 80 -6.81 4.67 4.82
CA LEU A 80 -6.77 6.11 4.61
C LEU A 80 -7.24 6.50 3.22
N LEU A 81 -8.05 7.56 3.15
CA LEU A 81 -8.27 8.29 1.91
C LEU A 81 -7.13 9.30 1.75
N LEU A 82 -6.43 9.23 0.62
CA LEU A 82 -5.23 10.04 0.35
C LEU A 82 -5.34 10.79 -0.97
N ARG A 83 -4.56 11.85 -1.09
CA ARG A 83 -4.13 12.44 -2.36
C ARG A 83 -2.63 12.28 -2.42
N SER A 84 -2.19 11.28 -3.18
CA SER A 84 -0.79 10.87 -3.16
C SER A 84 -0.36 10.14 -4.42
N SER A 85 0.94 10.15 -4.66
CA SER A 85 1.64 9.22 -5.56
C SER A 85 2.51 8.32 -4.70
N ARG A 86 2.41 7.01 -4.91
CA ARG A 86 3.19 5.99 -4.20
C ARG A 86 3.98 5.17 -5.19
N THR A 87 5.27 5.01 -4.93
CA THR A 87 6.18 4.11 -5.63
C THR A 87 6.63 3.03 -4.66
N ASP A 88 6.39 1.78 -4.99
CA ASP A 88 6.91 0.63 -4.25
C ASP A 88 7.98 -0.06 -5.10
N TYR A 89 9.08 -0.43 -4.47
CA TYR A 89 10.12 -1.25 -5.08
C TYR A 89 10.42 -2.45 -4.18
N TYR A 90 10.39 -3.65 -4.76
CA TYR A 90 10.65 -4.89 -4.05
C TYR A 90 11.76 -5.67 -4.74
N PHE A 91 12.65 -6.23 -3.94
CA PHE A 91 13.71 -7.13 -4.40
C PHE A 91 13.57 -8.47 -3.67
N GLU A 92 13.19 -9.50 -4.42
CA GLU A 92 13.02 -10.87 -3.95
C GLU A 92 14.29 -11.68 -4.26
N ARG A 93 14.76 -12.44 -3.29
CA ARG A 93 15.86 -13.38 -3.44
C ARG A 93 15.39 -14.78 -3.10
N THR A 94 15.72 -15.74 -3.99
CA THR A 94 15.50 -17.17 -3.81
C THR A 94 16.77 -17.93 -4.14
N THR A 95 17.36 -18.58 -3.13
CA THR A 95 18.65 -19.30 -3.24
C THR A 95 18.50 -20.82 -3.12
N SER A 96 17.28 -21.36 -3.12
CA SER A 96 17.08 -22.81 -3.04
C SER A 96 17.72 -23.53 -4.23
N SER A 97 18.33 -24.68 -3.98
CA SER A 97 19.29 -25.42 -4.79
C SER A 97 18.94 -25.68 -6.27
N ASN A 98 17.70 -25.38 -6.70
CA ASN A 98 17.26 -25.52 -8.09
C ASN A 98 16.69 -24.23 -8.71
N LYS A 99 16.67 -23.09 -7.98
CA LYS A 99 16.04 -21.84 -8.42
C LYS A 99 16.83 -20.64 -7.93
N ASP A 100 18.11 -20.55 -8.33
CA ASP A 100 18.86 -19.31 -8.14
C ASP A 100 18.18 -18.22 -9.00
N ARG A 101 17.28 -17.49 -8.40
CA ARG A 101 16.39 -16.53 -9.07
C ARG A 101 16.28 -15.26 -8.25
N SER A 102 16.33 -14.12 -8.92
CA SER A 102 15.92 -12.85 -8.35
C SER A 102 14.71 -12.31 -9.09
N VAL A 103 13.82 -11.66 -8.36
CA VAL A 103 12.68 -10.95 -8.96
C VAL A 103 12.66 -9.53 -8.40
N GLN A 104 12.52 -8.58 -9.29
CA GLN A 104 12.37 -7.18 -8.95
C GLN A 104 10.96 -6.75 -9.35
N TYR A 105 10.32 -5.98 -8.46
CA TYR A 105 9.00 -5.43 -8.70
C TYR A 105 9.05 -3.92 -8.52
N ALA A 106 8.37 -3.21 -9.39
CA ALA A 106 8.08 -1.79 -9.23
C ALA A 106 6.58 -1.58 -9.36
N ASN A 107 5.97 -0.93 -8.38
CA ASN A 107 4.56 -0.56 -8.43
C ASN A 107 4.44 0.96 -8.32
N GLU A 108 3.56 1.52 -9.14
CA GLU A 108 3.17 2.92 -9.08
C GLU A 108 1.67 2.99 -8.78
N LEU A 109 1.29 3.84 -7.83
CA LEU A 109 -0.10 4.04 -7.42
C LEU A 109 -0.34 5.55 -7.30
N ILE A 110 -1.39 6.03 -7.96
CA ILE A 110 -1.87 7.42 -7.81
C ILE A 110 -3.25 7.34 -7.15
N GLU A 111 -3.36 7.96 -5.98
CA GLU A 111 -4.57 7.99 -5.17
C GLU A 111 -5.17 9.40 -5.17
N TYR A 112 -6.49 9.50 -5.32
CA TYR A 112 -7.20 10.75 -5.27
C TYR A 112 -8.51 10.65 -4.48
N ALA A 113 -8.49 11.18 -3.25
CA ALA A 113 -9.68 11.30 -2.43
C ALA A 113 -10.61 12.38 -2.99
N LEU A 114 -11.82 11.97 -3.36
CA LEU A 114 -12.87 12.85 -3.92
C LEU A 114 -13.56 13.63 -2.80
N ASN A 115 -13.85 12.96 -1.72
CA ASN A 115 -14.51 13.51 -0.52
C ASN A 115 -14.05 12.69 0.70
N ARG A 116 -14.70 12.88 1.86
CA ARG A 116 -14.34 12.14 3.08
C ARG A 116 -14.80 10.67 3.10
N ARG A 117 -15.56 10.22 2.08
CA ARG A 117 -16.06 8.84 1.97
C ARG A 117 -15.40 8.07 0.83
N LEU A 118 -14.97 8.73 -0.22
CA LEU A 118 -14.65 8.08 -1.48
C LEU A 118 -13.28 8.49 -2.01
N MET A 119 -12.48 7.51 -2.42
CA MET A 119 -11.21 7.67 -3.10
C MET A 119 -11.15 6.75 -4.31
N LEU A 120 -10.60 7.26 -5.40
CA LEU A 120 -10.24 6.50 -6.58
C LEU A 120 -8.72 6.43 -6.68
N ALA A 121 -8.22 5.31 -7.21
CA ALA A 121 -6.81 5.20 -7.54
C ALA A 121 -6.60 4.41 -8.83
N ALA A 122 -5.52 4.75 -9.52
CA ALA A 122 -4.98 3.98 -10.64
C ALA A 122 -3.61 3.44 -10.23
N PHE A 123 -3.29 2.24 -10.66
CA PHE A 123 -1.98 1.65 -10.38
C PHE A 123 -1.45 0.87 -11.57
N GLY A 124 -0.11 0.76 -11.62
CA GLY A 124 0.61 -0.11 -12.51
C GLY A 124 1.67 -0.87 -11.74
N ASN A 125 1.88 -2.11 -12.09
CA ASN A 125 3.01 -2.88 -11.59
C ASN A 125 3.85 -3.38 -12.76
N TYR A 126 5.13 -3.56 -12.50
CA TYR A 126 6.07 -4.13 -13.43
C TYR A 126 7.02 -5.06 -12.68
N GLN A 127 7.34 -6.22 -13.29
CA GLN A 127 8.29 -7.16 -12.70
C GLN A 127 9.32 -7.63 -13.70
N TRP A 128 10.55 -7.84 -13.19
CA TRP A 128 11.68 -8.43 -13.89
C TRP A 128 12.07 -9.70 -13.17
N ILE A 129 12.18 -10.77 -13.93
CA ILE A 129 12.60 -12.08 -13.43
C ILE A 129 13.95 -12.41 -14.08
N ASP A 130 15.00 -12.55 -13.26
CA ASP A 130 16.32 -13.00 -13.65
C ASP A 130 16.59 -14.36 -13.01
N GLY A 131 16.94 -15.37 -13.82
CA GLY A 131 17.20 -16.72 -13.32
C GLY A 131 18.10 -17.51 -14.26
N ARG A 132 19.00 -18.30 -13.69
CA ARG A 132 19.98 -19.12 -14.45
C ARG A 132 19.37 -20.12 -15.41
N SER A 133 18.14 -20.55 -15.19
CA SER A 133 17.48 -21.64 -15.95
C SER A 133 16.28 -21.20 -16.80
N ALA A 134 15.87 -19.95 -16.73
CA ALA A 134 14.79 -19.40 -17.51
C ALA A 134 15.27 -18.20 -18.31
N ALA A 135 14.78 -18.04 -19.54
CA ALA A 135 14.97 -16.79 -20.25
C ALA A 135 14.45 -15.64 -19.39
N ASP A 136 15.19 -14.55 -19.31
CA ASP A 136 14.78 -13.34 -18.61
C ASP A 136 13.36 -12.97 -19.04
N ARG A 137 12.47 -12.83 -18.07
CA ARG A 137 11.05 -12.49 -18.31
C ARG A 137 10.74 -11.15 -17.68
N GLN A 138 9.95 -10.40 -18.37
CA GLN A 138 9.44 -9.14 -17.88
C GLN A 138 7.97 -8.99 -18.23
N GLY A 139 7.22 -8.34 -17.36
CA GLY A 139 5.81 -8.11 -17.62
C GLY A 139 5.22 -7.09 -16.66
N GLY A 140 4.03 -6.64 -16.97
CA GLY A 140 3.34 -5.64 -16.17
C GLY A 140 1.84 -5.80 -16.22
N ALA A 141 1.18 -5.30 -15.21
CA ALA A 141 -0.26 -5.19 -15.11
C ALA A 141 -0.65 -3.78 -14.70
N TYR A 142 -1.88 -3.40 -14.96
CA TYR A 142 -2.46 -2.14 -14.51
C TYR A 142 -3.85 -2.35 -13.97
N GLY A 143 -4.30 -1.42 -13.16
CA GLY A 143 -5.61 -1.55 -12.55
C GLY A 143 -6.12 -0.28 -11.92
N ALA A 144 -7.27 -0.43 -11.28
CA ALA A 144 -7.94 0.62 -10.54
C ALA A 144 -8.33 0.13 -9.15
N LEU A 145 -8.43 1.07 -8.22
CA LEU A 145 -8.89 0.83 -6.85
C LEU A 145 -9.94 1.87 -6.49
N LEU A 146 -11.02 1.38 -5.88
CA LEU A 146 -12.03 2.18 -5.22
C LEU A 146 -11.91 1.94 -3.71
N ARG A 147 -11.83 3.01 -2.92
CA ARG A 147 -11.85 2.93 -1.45
C ARG A 147 -13.03 3.70 -0.89
N LEU A 148 -13.78 3.03 -0.04
CA LEU A 148 -14.96 3.57 0.62
C LEU A 148 -14.73 3.62 2.13
N GLN A 149 -14.70 4.83 2.70
CA GLN A 149 -14.56 5.05 4.13
C GLN A 149 -15.86 4.73 4.86
N LEU A 150 -15.84 3.77 5.76
CA LEU A 150 -16.98 3.39 6.59
C LEU A 150 -17.01 4.15 7.91
N VAL A 151 -15.84 4.21 8.57
CA VAL A 151 -15.63 4.84 9.88
C VAL A 151 -14.37 5.70 9.81
N ASP A 152 -14.44 6.92 10.36
CA ASP A 152 -13.29 7.81 10.55
C ASP A 152 -13.54 8.63 11.82
N THR A 153 -12.90 8.19 12.91
CA THR A 153 -12.96 8.77 14.24
C THR A 153 -11.54 9.09 14.75
N PRO A 154 -11.35 9.78 15.86
CA PRO A 154 -10.03 10.02 16.42
C PRO A 154 -9.23 8.76 16.78
N HIS A 155 -9.90 7.63 17.03
CA HIS A 155 -9.26 6.41 17.53
C HIS A 155 -9.48 5.17 16.67
N ALA A 156 -10.27 5.27 15.59
CA ALA A 156 -10.52 4.15 14.70
C ALA A 156 -10.89 4.61 13.29
N SER A 157 -10.46 3.86 12.30
CA SER A 157 -10.78 4.09 10.90
C SER A 157 -10.97 2.75 10.18
N TYR A 158 -12.04 2.62 9.37
CA TYR A 158 -12.35 1.42 8.59
C TYR A 158 -12.72 1.78 7.16
N ALA A 159 -12.20 1.03 6.20
CA ALA A 159 -12.53 1.20 4.80
C ALA A 159 -12.72 -0.13 4.07
N ILE A 160 -13.60 -0.13 3.08
CA ILE A 160 -13.68 -1.18 2.07
C ILE A 160 -12.83 -0.74 0.88
N ASN A 161 -11.98 -1.64 0.40
CA ASN A 161 -11.19 -1.49 -0.81
C ASN A 161 -11.66 -2.49 -1.86
N TYR A 162 -12.04 -2.02 -3.03
CA TYR A 162 -12.26 -2.86 -4.20
C TYR A 162 -11.19 -2.56 -5.24
N ARG A 163 -10.51 -3.60 -5.73
CA ARG A 163 -9.44 -3.50 -6.69
C ARG A 163 -9.71 -4.40 -7.89
N ALA A 164 -9.53 -3.87 -9.09
CA ALA A 164 -9.54 -4.63 -10.33
C ALA A 164 -8.21 -4.45 -11.06
N MET A 165 -7.63 -5.54 -11.54
CA MET A 165 -6.34 -5.55 -12.23
C MET A 165 -6.44 -6.36 -13.52
N ALA A 166 -5.96 -5.77 -14.61
CA ALA A 166 -5.86 -6.44 -15.91
C ALA A 166 -4.81 -7.56 -15.87
N PRO A 167 -4.88 -8.53 -16.81
CA PRO A 167 -3.90 -9.58 -16.94
C PRO A 167 -2.46 -9.04 -17.05
N ASN A 168 -1.51 -9.76 -16.50
CA ASN A 168 -0.10 -9.43 -16.57
C ASN A 168 0.46 -9.75 -17.96
N PHE A 169 0.54 -8.74 -18.83
CA PHE A 169 1.09 -8.88 -20.17
C PHE A 169 2.63 -9.04 -20.11
N GLY A 170 3.16 -9.86 -21.00
CA GLY A 170 4.58 -10.20 -21.05
C GLY A 170 4.96 -11.48 -20.28
N LEU A 171 4.17 -11.90 -19.28
CA LEU A 171 4.39 -13.14 -18.54
C LEU A 171 3.46 -14.30 -18.98
N GLY A 172 2.56 -14.04 -19.91
CA GLY A 172 1.61 -15.04 -20.40
C GLY A 172 0.43 -15.28 -19.45
N GLU A 173 0.22 -14.43 -18.48
CA GLU A 173 -0.96 -14.45 -17.62
C GLU A 173 -2.17 -13.91 -18.37
N THR A 174 -3.29 -14.62 -18.29
CA THR A 174 -4.54 -14.28 -19.00
C THR A 174 -5.69 -13.98 -18.04
N GLN A 175 -5.44 -14.09 -16.73
CA GLN A 175 -6.46 -13.90 -15.71
C GLN A 175 -6.52 -12.44 -15.26
N THR A 176 -7.74 -11.91 -15.17
CA THR A 176 -8.03 -10.65 -14.49
C THR A 176 -8.17 -10.91 -12.99
N LEU A 177 -7.55 -10.09 -12.16
CA LEU A 177 -7.70 -10.15 -10.71
C LEU A 177 -8.73 -9.12 -10.24
N ASN A 178 -9.66 -9.56 -9.40
CA ASN A 178 -10.48 -8.66 -8.58
C ASN A 178 -10.22 -8.98 -7.11
N SER A 179 -10.21 -7.96 -6.27
CA SER A 179 -10.11 -8.17 -4.84
C SER A 179 -11.05 -7.24 -4.08
N LEU A 180 -11.57 -7.77 -2.99
CA LEU A 180 -12.36 -7.03 -2.01
C LEU A 180 -11.68 -7.16 -0.66
N ALA A 181 -11.39 -6.03 -0.02
CA ALA A 181 -10.76 -6.01 1.30
C ALA A 181 -11.53 -5.11 2.26
N LEU A 182 -11.55 -5.52 3.52
CA LEU A 182 -11.86 -4.68 4.66
C LEU A 182 -10.55 -4.36 5.36
N ALA A 183 -10.24 -3.08 5.52
CA ALA A 183 -9.04 -2.60 6.19
C ALA A 183 -9.41 -1.71 7.38
N GLY A 184 -8.59 -1.73 8.42
CA GLY A 184 -8.84 -0.95 9.61
C GLY A 184 -7.59 -0.54 10.36
N TRP A 185 -7.76 0.52 11.15
CA TRP A 185 -6.80 1.03 12.09
C TRP A 185 -7.45 1.35 13.43
N HIS A 186 -6.69 1.13 14.51
CA HIS A 186 -7.05 1.48 15.88
C HIS A 186 -5.89 2.17 16.57
N ASP A 187 -6.17 3.27 17.23
CA ASP A 187 -5.27 3.89 18.20
C ASP A 187 -5.35 3.12 19.53
N LEU A 188 -4.24 2.56 19.97
CA LEU A 188 -4.17 1.85 21.26
C LEU A 188 -3.74 2.76 22.42
N THR A 189 -3.56 4.06 22.18
CA THR A 189 -3.21 5.04 23.23
C THR A 189 -4.23 5.07 24.37
N PRO A 190 -5.58 4.99 24.13
CA PRO A 190 -6.57 4.90 25.21
C PRO A 190 -6.43 3.66 26.09
N LEU A 191 -5.75 2.61 25.62
CA LEU A 191 -5.43 1.40 26.38
C LEU A 191 -4.08 1.49 27.12
N GLY A 192 -3.47 2.67 27.18
CA GLY A 192 -2.18 2.90 27.82
C GLY A 192 -0.95 2.61 26.94
N LEU A 193 -1.15 2.22 25.69
CA LEU A 193 -0.05 1.96 24.74
C LEU A 193 0.25 3.24 23.95
N ASN A 194 0.95 4.16 24.58
CA ASN A 194 1.22 5.49 24.04
C ASN A 194 1.74 5.45 22.59
N ARG A 195 0.98 6.07 21.67
CA ARG A 195 1.26 6.20 20.23
C ARG A 195 1.54 4.87 19.53
N VAL A 196 0.87 3.79 19.95
CA VAL A 196 0.85 2.51 19.27
C VAL A 196 -0.43 2.37 18.48
N GLY A 197 -0.31 2.10 17.19
CA GLY A 197 -1.43 1.80 16.29
C GLY A 197 -1.48 0.33 15.93
N LEU A 198 -2.68 -0.23 15.90
CA LEU A 198 -2.99 -1.55 15.35
C LEU A 198 -3.60 -1.36 13.97
N TYR A 199 -3.04 -2.02 12.97
CA TYR A 199 -3.50 -2.00 11.58
C TYR A 199 -3.82 -3.40 11.14
N TRP A 200 -4.85 -3.57 10.36
CA TRP A 200 -5.24 -4.88 9.85
C TRP A 200 -5.99 -4.79 8.54
N HIS A 201 -5.92 -5.86 7.74
CA HIS A 201 -6.89 -6.07 6.68
C HIS A 201 -7.19 -7.56 6.49
N VAL A 202 -8.37 -7.81 5.92
CA VAL A 202 -8.80 -9.10 5.38
C VAL A 202 -9.21 -8.88 3.95
N GLN A 203 -8.67 -9.67 3.02
CA GLN A 203 -8.87 -9.51 1.59
C GLN A 203 -9.16 -10.86 0.94
N GLU A 204 -10.19 -10.89 0.12
CA GLU A 204 -10.42 -11.97 -0.85
C GLU A 204 -9.93 -11.52 -2.23
N GLU A 205 -9.20 -12.39 -2.91
CA GLU A 205 -8.75 -12.22 -4.29
C GLU A 205 -9.40 -13.29 -5.16
N THR A 206 -10.05 -12.87 -6.26
CA THR A 206 -10.67 -13.74 -7.24
C THR A 206 -10.08 -13.52 -8.62
N TYR A 207 -9.66 -14.61 -9.25
CA TYR A 207 -9.05 -14.60 -10.58
C TYR A 207 -10.07 -15.05 -11.63
N PHE A 208 -10.33 -14.22 -12.62
CA PHE A 208 -11.27 -14.49 -13.73
C PHE A 208 -10.50 -14.74 -15.02
N GLY A 209 -10.92 -15.77 -15.78
CA GLY A 209 -10.33 -16.15 -17.05
C GLY A 209 -9.87 -17.60 -17.06
N PRO A 210 -9.17 -18.03 -18.13
CA PRO A 210 -8.64 -19.39 -18.22
C PRO A 210 -7.76 -19.71 -17.01
N ARG A 211 -7.97 -20.88 -16.40
CA ARG A 211 -7.23 -21.29 -15.21
C ARG A 211 -5.73 -21.30 -15.49
N ALA A 212 -4.97 -20.66 -14.62
CA ALA A 212 -3.52 -20.80 -14.59
C ALA A 212 -3.11 -22.25 -14.37
N SER A 213 -1.85 -22.59 -14.63
CA SER A 213 -1.28 -23.96 -14.52
C SER A 213 -1.34 -24.55 -13.10
N GLY A 214 -2.21 -24.19 -12.24
CA GLY A 214 -2.50 -24.74 -10.90
C GLY A 214 -3.97 -24.72 -10.58
N GLY A 215 -4.82 -24.19 -11.48
CA GLY A 215 -6.27 -24.12 -11.29
C GLY A 215 -6.75 -23.16 -10.21
N ARG A 216 -5.85 -22.28 -9.70
CA ARG A 216 -6.14 -21.33 -8.63
C ARG A 216 -7.10 -20.24 -9.12
N GLN A 217 -8.13 -19.96 -8.34
CA GLN A 217 -9.12 -18.91 -8.63
C GLN A 217 -9.38 -17.97 -7.44
N ASN A 218 -9.18 -18.45 -6.21
CA ASN A 218 -9.49 -17.66 -5.02
C ASN A 218 -8.39 -17.77 -3.97
N ASP A 219 -8.08 -16.65 -3.36
CA ASP A 219 -7.16 -16.55 -2.23
C ASP A 219 -7.79 -15.72 -1.12
N LEU A 220 -7.42 -16.02 0.11
CA LEU A 220 -7.73 -15.24 1.28
C LEU A 220 -6.45 -14.73 1.92
N THR A 221 -6.38 -13.43 2.15
CA THR A 221 -5.24 -12.76 2.75
C THR A 221 -5.65 -12.07 4.05
N TYR A 222 -4.83 -12.17 5.08
CA TYR A 222 -4.94 -11.35 6.28
C TYR A 222 -3.60 -10.75 6.63
N ASP A 223 -3.62 -9.49 7.02
CA ASP A 223 -2.48 -8.78 7.58
C ASP A 223 -2.85 -8.18 8.92
N LEU A 224 -1.89 -8.23 9.82
CA LEU A 224 -1.96 -7.56 11.12
C LEU A 224 -0.63 -6.86 11.36
N SER A 225 -0.68 -5.61 11.78
CA SER A 225 0.52 -4.85 12.09
C SER A 225 0.36 -4.05 13.37
N LEU A 226 1.44 -3.99 14.13
CA LEU A 226 1.62 -3.05 15.22
C LEU A 226 2.70 -2.03 14.84
N ALA A 227 2.37 -0.75 14.94
CA ALA A 227 3.34 0.32 14.71
C ALA A 227 3.45 1.24 15.93
N LYS A 228 4.68 1.48 16.37
CA LYS A 228 5.00 2.46 17.40
C LYS A 228 5.59 3.71 16.77
N THR A 229 4.96 4.85 17.00
CA THR A 229 5.44 6.15 16.54
C THR A 229 6.25 6.84 17.63
N TRP A 230 7.48 7.22 17.31
CA TRP A 230 8.46 7.76 18.24
C TRP A 230 8.54 9.28 18.22
N THR A 231 8.32 9.90 17.04
CA THR A 231 8.46 11.35 16.87
C THR A 231 7.12 12.00 16.52
N SER A 232 7.02 13.30 16.80
CA SER A 232 5.88 14.11 16.37
C SER A 232 5.89 14.29 14.85
N PRO A 233 4.75 14.66 14.22
CA PRO A 233 4.72 14.96 12.79
C PRO A 233 5.63 16.12 12.38
N ASN A 234 5.92 17.06 13.31
CA ASN A 234 6.72 18.26 13.05
C ASN A 234 8.23 18.05 13.28
N ALA A 235 8.67 16.86 13.67
CA ALA A 235 10.09 16.55 13.81
C ALA A 235 10.79 16.51 12.43
N VAL A 236 12.12 16.59 12.39
CA VAL A 236 12.93 16.47 11.16
C VAL A 236 12.61 15.16 10.43
N LEU A 237 12.55 14.05 11.18
CA LEU A 237 11.96 12.78 10.72
C LEU A 237 10.57 12.68 11.37
N GLY A 238 9.57 13.27 10.70
CA GLY A 238 8.21 13.33 11.20
C GLY A 238 7.56 11.95 11.23
N ASN A 239 6.77 11.67 12.29
CA ASN A 239 6.11 10.37 12.46
C ASN A 239 7.08 9.20 12.26
N PHE A 240 8.35 9.32 12.73
CA PHE A 240 9.24 8.17 12.71
C PHE A 240 8.60 7.03 13.50
N SER A 241 8.40 5.91 12.84
CA SER A 241 7.71 4.75 13.39
C SER A 241 8.47 3.48 13.05
N THR A 242 8.49 2.56 13.99
CA THR A 242 8.88 1.17 13.76
C THR A 242 7.61 0.32 13.75
N PHE A 243 7.56 -0.69 12.90
CA PHE A 243 6.40 -1.57 12.82
C PHE A 243 6.82 -3.01 12.61
N LEU A 244 5.90 -3.89 12.96
CA LEU A 244 5.98 -5.32 12.72
C LEU A 244 4.67 -5.76 12.09
N GLU A 245 4.73 -6.22 10.85
CA GLU A 245 3.56 -6.72 10.10
C GLU A 245 3.63 -8.25 10.00
N THR A 246 2.50 -8.92 10.18
CA THR A 246 2.32 -10.32 9.83
C THR A 246 1.42 -10.40 8.61
N TYR A 247 1.80 -11.22 7.67
CA TYR A 247 1.04 -11.48 6.45
C TYR A 247 0.74 -12.97 6.38
N SER A 248 -0.50 -13.31 6.10
CA SER A 248 -0.91 -14.68 5.80
C SER A 248 -1.76 -14.70 4.53
N LYS A 249 -1.39 -15.57 3.60
CA LYS A 249 -2.14 -15.82 2.37
C LYS A 249 -2.45 -17.29 2.24
N THR A 250 -3.74 -17.62 2.08
CA THR A 250 -4.24 -19.00 1.96
C THR A 250 -4.87 -19.20 0.59
N ASP A 251 -4.42 -20.20 -0.15
CA ASP A 251 -5.05 -20.64 -1.39
C ASP A 251 -6.37 -21.38 -1.07
N LEU A 252 -7.50 -20.83 -1.49
CA LEU A 252 -8.82 -21.40 -1.20
C LEU A 252 -9.23 -22.51 -2.18
N ASP A 253 -8.57 -22.61 -3.33
CA ASP A 253 -8.82 -23.62 -4.35
C ASP A 253 -7.55 -23.98 -5.13
N GLY A 254 -7.69 -24.87 -6.13
CA GLY A 254 -6.59 -25.31 -6.98
C GLY A 254 -5.70 -26.37 -6.30
N ARG A 255 -4.49 -26.54 -6.86
CA ARG A 255 -3.54 -27.58 -6.42
C ARG A 255 -2.99 -27.34 -5.02
N LEU A 256 -2.94 -26.09 -4.59
CA LEU A 256 -2.39 -25.67 -3.29
C LEU A 256 -3.50 -25.38 -2.26
N HIS A 257 -4.73 -25.87 -2.52
CA HIS A 257 -5.89 -25.67 -1.65
C HIS A 257 -5.54 -25.94 -0.17
N GLY A 258 -5.88 -24.97 0.67
CA GLY A 258 -5.64 -25.01 2.12
C GLY A 258 -4.21 -24.73 2.54
N GLN A 259 -3.27 -24.52 1.62
CA GLN A 259 -1.91 -24.11 1.96
C GLN A 259 -1.86 -22.63 2.28
N SER A 260 -1.19 -22.30 3.36
CA SER A 260 -0.98 -20.92 3.80
C SER A 260 0.49 -20.56 3.79
N VAL A 261 0.79 -19.39 3.28
CA VAL A 261 2.11 -18.75 3.41
C VAL A 261 2.00 -17.70 4.51
N VAL A 262 2.89 -17.78 5.50
CA VAL A 262 2.96 -16.79 6.58
C VAL A 262 4.31 -16.09 6.53
N MET A 263 4.28 -14.78 6.66
CA MET A 263 5.47 -13.92 6.63
C MET A 263 5.46 -12.92 7.76
N LEU A 264 6.64 -12.49 8.18
CA LEU A 264 6.86 -11.42 9.13
C LEU A 264 7.65 -10.30 8.43
N THR A 265 7.20 -9.06 8.62
CA THR A 265 7.84 -7.89 7.99
C THR A 265 8.16 -6.84 9.06
N PRO A 266 9.33 -6.90 9.71
CA PRO A 266 9.84 -5.76 10.45
C PRO A 266 10.15 -4.61 9.49
N GLY A 267 9.84 -3.38 9.94
CA GLY A 267 10.07 -2.21 9.10
C GLY A 267 10.13 -0.91 9.88
N LEU A 268 10.47 0.14 9.14
CA LEU A 268 10.50 1.50 9.63
C LEU A 268 9.86 2.46 8.63
N ARG A 269 9.34 3.57 9.12
CA ARG A 269 8.67 4.63 8.37
C ARG A 269 9.01 5.99 8.95
N PHE A 270 9.16 6.99 8.09
CA PHE A 270 9.29 8.38 8.48
C PHE A 270 8.82 9.32 7.38
N ASN A 271 8.48 10.54 7.77
CA ASN A 271 8.14 11.63 6.86
C ASN A 271 9.27 12.64 6.82
N VAL A 272 9.49 13.22 5.63
CA VAL A 272 10.34 14.38 5.43
C VAL A 272 9.46 15.50 4.87
N GLN A 273 9.57 16.70 5.45
CA GLN A 273 8.77 17.86 5.01
C GLN A 273 7.26 17.61 4.92
N HIS A 274 6.71 16.77 5.80
CA HIS A 274 5.30 16.37 5.89
C HIS A 274 4.72 15.64 4.67
N SER A 275 5.18 15.95 3.47
CA SER A 275 4.64 15.43 2.19
C SER A 275 5.38 14.21 1.66
N HIS A 276 6.61 13.96 2.09
CA HIS A 276 7.43 12.86 1.62
C HIS A 276 7.48 11.76 2.68
N VAL A 277 6.99 10.57 2.35
CA VAL A 277 7.01 9.40 3.24
C VAL A 277 7.95 8.36 2.68
N PHE A 278 8.80 7.83 3.53
CA PHE A 278 9.72 6.74 3.21
C PHE A 278 9.44 5.55 4.13
N MET A 279 9.42 4.35 3.56
CA MET A 279 9.26 3.10 4.29
C MET A 279 10.26 2.07 3.81
N PHE A 280 10.75 1.26 4.74
CA PHE A 280 11.68 0.16 4.49
C PHE A 280 11.26 -1.04 5.32
N GLY A 281 11.40 -2.24 4.76
CA GLY A 281 11.14 -3.48 5.48
C GLY A 281 11.74 -4.68 4.79
N VAL A 282 11.75 -5.79 5.50
CA VAL A 282 12.22 -7.08 5.00
C VAL A 282 11.19 -8.15 5.33
N ASP A 283 10.69 -8.84 4.30
CA ASP A 283 9.82 -9.98 4.52
C ASP A 283 10.63 -11.23 4.82
N VAL A 284 10.31 -11.88 5.91
CA VAL A 284 10.88 -13.14 6.36
C VAL A 284 9.79 -14.20 6.34
N PRO A 285 9.83 -15.19 5.44
CA PRO A 285 8.90 -16.30 5.44
C PRO A 285 9.01 -17.15 6.71
N LEU A 286 7.87 -17.43 7.36
CA LEU A 286 7.79 -18.24 8.57
C LEU A 286 7.22 -19.64 8.31
N SER A 287 6.57 -19.87 7.16
CA SER A 287 5.93 -21.14 6.79
C SER A 287 6.63 -21.82 5.62
N ASP A 288 6.38 -23.11 5.45
CA ASP A 288 6.69 -23.85 4.22
C ASP A 288 5.38 -24.16 3.47
N PRO A 289 5.36 -24.14 2.13
CA PRO A 289 6.48 -23.82 1.25
C PRO A 289 6.84 -22.32 1.29
N ARG A 290 8.12 -22.01 1.27
CA ARG A 290 8.61 -20.63 1.20
C ARG A 290 8.52 -20.13 -0.24
N PRO A 291 7.88 -18.98 -0.49
CA PRO A 291 7.84 -18.38 -1.83
C PRO A 291 9.23 -17.85 -2.26
N TYR A 292 10.03 -17.38 -1.29
CA TYR A 292 11.39 -16.83 -1.41
C TYR A 292 12.13 -16.98 -0.08
N ASP A 293 13.43 -16.68 -0.04
CA ASP A 293 14.23 -16.67 1.20
C ASP A 293 14.03 -15.36 1.97
N ASP A 294 14.09 -14.24 1.25
CA ASP A 294 13.81 -12.90 1.76
C ASP A 294 13.29 -11.99 0.65
N LEU A 295 12.60 -10.91 1.04
CA LEU A 295 12.17 -9.86 0.14
C LEU A 295 12.38 -8.50 0.79
N PHE A 296 13.21 -7.67 0.20
CA PHE A 296 13.43 -6.30 0.61
C PHE A 296 12.36 -5.40 0.01
N ARG A 297 11.81 -4.51 0.83
CA ARG A 297 10.79 -3.53 0.45
C ARG A 297 11.28 -2.12 0.67
N PHE A 298 11.07 -1.29 -0.32
CA PHE A 298 11.20 0.15 -0.24
C PHE A 298 9.92 0.79 -0.78
N THR A 299 9.39 1.78 -0.08
CA THR A 299 8.25 2.57 -0.52
C THR A 299 8.53 4.05 -0.34
N TYR A 300 8.19 4.81 -1.36
CA TYR A 300 8.15 6.26 -1.34
C TYR A 300 6.73 6.74 -1.63
N ILE A 301 6.21 7.68 -0.81
CA ILE A 301 4.91 8.31 -1.05
C ILE A 301 5.11 9.82 -1.04
N TYR A 302 4.56 10.47 -2.05
CA TYR A 302 4.40 11.92 -2.11
C TYR A 302 2.93 12.28 -1.90
N CYS A 303 2.62 13.04 -0.85
CA CYS A 303 1.28 13.55 -0.54
C CYS A 303 1.14 14.99 -1.07
N PHE A 304 0.07 15.30 -1.79
CA PHE A 304 -0.20 16.61 -2.41
C PHE A 304 -1.58 17.17 -2.09
#